data_2d6e307f63cdb9b4686225f517c6f6e9
#
_entry.id   2d6e307f63cdb9b4686225f517c6f6e9
#
_cell.length_a   1.000
_cell.length_b   1.000
_cell.length_c   1.000
_cell.angle_alpha   90.00
_cell.angle_beta   90.00
_cell.angle_gamma   90.00
#
_symmetry.space_group_name_H-M   'P 1'
#
loop_
_entity.id
_entity.type
_entity.pdbx_description
1 polymer ?
#
loop_
_entity_poly.entity_id
_entity_poly.type
_entity_poly.pdbx_seq_one_letter_code
_entity_poly.pdbx_strand_id
1 'polypeptide(L)'
;MFEIKVSKEIKDACPVFAGAAMYAAVKNTAYNEGLWQEIDAFTRQLTSTTQMEDIKHQPVIFATREAYKRCGKDPGRYRPSAEALRRRLMRGIPLYQIDTLVDLINLVSLRTGHSIGGFDADKIQGTRLELGIGKAGERFEGIGRGVLNIEGLPVYRDSFGGIGTPTSDHERTKMDLGTTHILAIVNGYNGKEGLREAAEMIQTLLRNYTESDGGEIVFFE
;
A
#
# COMPACT_ATOMS: atom_id res chain seq x y z
N MET A 1 -4.30 -6.88 17.02
CA MET A 1 -4.73 -5.91 15.97
C MET A 1 -4.38 -4.50 16.41
N PHE A 2 -3.98 -3.63 15.48
CA PHE A 2 -3.66 -2.22 15.75
C PHE A 2 -4.93 -1.36 15.75
N GLU A 3 -5.02 -0.40 16.68
CA GLU A 3 -6.02 0.67 16.62
C GLU A 3 -5.52 1.74 15.63
N ILE A 4 -6.31 2.05 14.59
CA ILE A 4 -5.92 3.05 13.60
C ILE A 4 -6.86 4.25 13.69
N LYS A 5 -6.29 5.42 13.95
CA LYS A 5 -7.01 6.69 14.05
C LYS A 5 -6.73 7.54 12.81
N VAL A 6 -7.79 8.06 12.21
CA VAL A 6 -7.69 9.03 11.12
C VAL A 6 -7.75 10.45 11.70
N SER A 7 -6.74 11.26 11.42
CA SER A 7 -6.66 12.63 11.91
C SER A 7 -7.74 13.52 11.29
N LYS A 8 -8.07 14.62 11.99
CA LYS A 8 -9.01 15.62 11.47
C LYS A 8 -8.55 16.22 10.14
N GLU A 9 -7.25 16.45 9.97
CA GLU A 9 -6.66 17.00 8.74
C GLU A 9 -6.92 16.11 7.52
N ILE A 10 -6.82 14.79 7.68
CA ILE A 10 -7.16 13.82 6.62
C ILE A 10 -8.67 13.82 6.35
N LYS A 11 -9.50 13.84 7.39
CA LYS A 11 -10.97 13.90 7.25
C LYS A 11 -11.43 15.17 6.55
N ASP A 12 -10.79 16.30 6.83
CA ASP A 12 -11.09 17.57 6.17
C ASP A 12 -10.63 17.55 4.69
N ALA A 13 -9.45 17.01 4.40
CA ALA A 13 -8.91 16.91 3.03
C ALA A 13 -9.61 15.84 2.19
N CYS A 14 -10.04 14.75 2.81
CA CYS A 14 -10.69 13.62 2.13
C CYS A 14 -11.85 13.05 2.99
N PRO A 15 -13.03 13.72 3.01
CA PRO A 15 -14.15 13.35 3.88
C PRO A 15 -14.72 11.95 3.65
N VAL A 16 -14.48 11.39 2.46
CA VAL A 16 -14.94 10.05 2.09
C VAL A 16 -13.92 8.95 2.39
N PHE A 17 -12.75 9.32 2.94
CA PHE A 17 -11.68 8.35 3.20
C PHE A 17 -12.17 7.19 4.07
N ALA A 18 -11.84 5.99 3.64
CA ALA A 18 -11.99 4.76 4.40
C ALA A 18 -10.74 3.89 4.23
N GLY A 19 -10.38 3.14 5.24
CA GLY A 19 -9.25 2.22 5.19
C GLY A 19 -9.62 0.82 5.63
N ALA A 20 -8.89 -0.18 5.15
CA ALA A 20 -8.94 -1.54 5.65
C ALA A 20 -7.55 -1.96 6.09
N ALA A 21 -7.43 -2.40 7.33
CA ALA A 21 -6.21 -2.97 7.88
C ALA A 21 -6.38 -4.48 8.02
N MET A 22 -5.41 -5.23 7.54
CA MET A 22 -5.37 -6.67 7.70
C MET A 22 -4.12 -7.07 8.47
N TYR A 23 -4.30 -7.86 9.52
CA TYR A 23 -3.23 -8.40 10.35
C TYR A 23 -3.27 -9.92 10.30
N ALA A 24 -2.14 -10.56 10.02
CA ALA A 24 -2.06 -12.01 9.91
C ALA A 24 -0.68 -12.53 10.34
N ALA A 25 -0.65 -13.73 10.93
CA ALA A 25 0.55 -14.52 10.99
C ALA A 25 0.86 -15.09 9.60
N VAL A 26 2.14 -15.09 9.23
CA VAL A 26 2.61 -15.45 7.89
C VAL A 26 3.96 -16.14 7.94
N LYS A 27 4.26 -16.89 6.87
CA LYS A 27 5.60 -17.35 6.55
C LYS A 27 6.04 -16.72 5.24
N ASN A 28 6.99 -15.80 5.30
CA ASN A 28 7.53 -15.17 4.11
C ASN A 28 8.56 -16.07 3.43
N THR A 29 8.60 -16.03 2.10
CA THR A 29 9.59 -16.75 1.28
C THR A 29 10.16 -15.81 0.22
N ALA A 30 11.38 -16.10 -0.23
CA ALA A 30 12.05 -15.28 -1.24
C ALA A 30 11.35 -15.32 -2.61
N TYR A 31 10.62 -16.40 -2.87
CA TYR A 31 9.94 -16.61 -4.15
C TYR A 31 8.80 -17.61 -3.97
N ASN A 32 7.68 -17.38 -4.67
CA ASN A 32 6.59 -18.35 -4.78
C ASN A 32 6.17 -18.46 -6.24
N GLU A 33 6.38 -19.64 -6.84
CA GLU A 33 6.12 -19.89 -8.25
C GLU A 33 4.64 -19.72 -8.62
N GLY A 34 3.72 -20.20 -7.78
CA GLY A 34 2.27 -20.09 -8.03
C GLY A 34 1.81 -18.63 -8.03
N LEU A 35 2.30 -17.82 -7.09
CA LEU A 35 2.04 -16.39 -7.06
C LEU A 35 2.58 -15.69 -8.31
N TRP A 36 3.79 -16.03 -8.74
CA TRP A 36 4.38 -15.41 -9.92
C TRP A 36 3.69 -15.81 -11.21
N GLN A 37 3.13 -17.02 -11.31
CA GLN A 37 2.25 -17.40 -12.43
C GLN A 37 1.00 -16.50 -12.50
N GLU A 38 0.37 -16.18 -11.35
CA GLU A 38 -0.74 -15.21 -11.30
C GLU A 38 -0.30 -13.80 -11.69
N ILE A 39 0.84 -13.33 -11.18
CA ILE A 39 1.40 -12.01 -11.49
C ILE A 39 1.66 -11.90 -13.00
N ASP A 40 2.31 -12.88 -13.59
CA ASP A 40 2.65 -12.89 -15.01
C ASP A 40 1.40 -12.93 -15.90
N ALA A 41 0.40 -13.74 -15.53
CA ALA A 41 -0.86 -13.78 -16.26
C ALA A 41 -1.58 -12.42 -16.23
N PHE A 42 -1.68 -11.83 -15.03
CA PHE A 42 -2.33 -10.53 -14.86
C PHE A 42 -1.58 -9.40 -15.55
N THR A 43 -0.26 -9.35 -15.43
CA THR A 43 0.54 -8.28 -16.04
C THR A 43 0.51 -8.32 -17.57
N ARG A 44 0.51 -9.50 -18.17
CA ARG A 44 0.28 -9.66 -19.63
C ARG A 44 -1.09 -9.11 -20.04
N GLN A 45 -2.15 -9.46 -19.32
CA GLN A 45 -3.49 -8.94 -19.59
C GLN A 45 -3.53 -7.42 -19.42
N LEU A 46 -3.01 -6.89 -18.32
CA LEU A 46 -3.01 -5.46 -18.04
C LEU A 46 -2.31 -4.68 -19.15
N THR A 47 -1.12 -5.12 -19.57
CA THR A 47 -0.33 -4.43 -20.60
C THR A 47 -0.96 -4.51 -22.00
N SER A 48 -1.76 -5.52 -22.28
CA SER A 48 -2.46 -5.65 -23.57
C SER A 48 -3.74 -4.80 -23.67
N THR A 49 -4.32 -4.40 -22.53
CA THR A 49 -5.64 -3.73 -22.48
C THR A 49 -5.60 -2.29 -21.97
N THR A 50 -4.46 -1.84 -21.44
CA THR A 50 -4.33 -0.50 -20.82
C THR A 50 -3.44 0.41 -21.67
N GLN A 51 -3.78 1.70 -21.74
CA GLN A 51 -2.89 2.72 -22.27
C GLN A 51 -2.24 3.53 -21.14
N MET A 52 -1.04 4.07 -21.40
CA MET A 52 -0.28 4.83 -20.39
C MET A 52 -1.05 6.04 -19.87
N GLU A 53 -1.82 6.68 -20.73
CA GLU A 53 -2.62 7.88 -20.44
C GLU A 53 -3.78 7.59 -19.50
N ASP A 54 -4.36 6.38 -19.56
CA ASP A 54 -5.55 5.99 -18.80
C ASP A 54 -5.26 5.73 -17.33
N ILE A 55 -4.02 5.40 -17.00
CA ILE A 55 -3.64 4.98 -15.63
C ILE A 55 -4.03 6.04 -14.59
N LYS A 56 -3.73 7.31 -14.84
CA LYS A 56 -4.05 8.42 -13.91
C LYS A 56 -5.55 8.72 -13.80
N HIS A 57 -6.35 8.21 -14.73
CA HIS A 57 -7.80 8.40 -14.81
C HIS A 57 -8.59 7.24 -14.19
N GLN A 58 -7.92 6.15 -13.82
CA GLN A 58 -8.59 5.08 -13.08
C GLN A 58 -9.15 5.60 -11.76
N PRO A 59 -10.41 5.31 -11.40
CA PRO A 59 -11.11 5.99 -10.31
C PRO A 59 -10.33 5.98 -8.98
N VAL A 60 -9.80 4.83 -8.58
CA VAL A 60 -9.05 4.68 -7.31
C VAL A 60 -7.72 5.46 -7.33
N ILE A 61 -6.97 5.36 -8.44
CA ILE A 61 -5.72 6.11 -8.62
C ILE A 61 -6.01 7.62 -8.68
N PHE A 62 -7.03 8.01 -9.43
CA PHE A 62 -7.45 9.41 -9.53
C PHE A 62 -7.82 9.99 -8.16
N ALA A 63 -8.62 9.27 -7.37
CA ALA A 63 -9.00 9.71 -6.02
C ALA A 63 -7.78 9.89 -5.11
N THR A 64 -6.82 8.96 -5.14
CA THR A 64 -5.57 9.08 -4.39
C THR A 64 -4.76 10.32 -4.82
N ARG A 65 -4.70 10.61 -6.12
CA ARG A 65 -4.03 11.80 -6.65
C ARG A 65 -4.71 13.10 -6.21
N GLU A 66 -6.05 13.13 -6.20
CA GLU A 66 -6.82 14.29 -5.71
C GLU A 66 -6.64 14.48 -4.19
N ALA A 67 -6.59 13.39 -3.40
CA ALA A 67 -6.25 13.46 -1.97
C ALA A 67 -4.87 14.09 -1.75
N TYR A 68 -3.85 13.70 -2.53
CA TYR A 68 -2.52 14.32 -2.47
C TYR A 68 -2.57 15.83 -2.69
N LYS A 69 -3.27 16.27 -3.75
CA LYS A 69 -3.40 17.72 -4.05
C LYS A 69 -4.04 18.48 -2.89
N ARG A 70 -5.11 17.91 -2.29
CA ARG A 70 -5.79 18.53 -1.14
C ARG A 70 -4.92 18.57 0.11
N CYS A 71 -4.01 17.61 0.27
CA CYS A 71 -3.00 17.61 1.33
C CYS A 71 -1.79 18.49 1.04
N GLY A 72 -1.72 19.14 -0.14
CA GLY A 72 -0.63 20.01 -0.55
C GLY A 72 0.54 19.33 -1.28
N LYS A 73 0.36 18.07 -1.75
CA LYS A 73 1.41 17.30 -2.47
C LYS A 73 1.14 17.21 -3.96
N ASP A 74 2.19 17.39 -4.76
CA ASP A 74 2.11 17.16 -6.21
C ASP A 74 2.18 15.65 -6.53
N PRO A 75 1.07 15.03 -7.03
CA PRO A 75 1.05 13.62 -7.39
C PRO A 75 1.81 13.31 -8.69
N GLY A 76 2.24 14.29 -9.44
CA GLY A 76 3.10 14.12 -10.61
C GLY A 76 4.53 13.77 -10.20
N ARG A 77 5.02 14.43 -9.15
CA ARG A 77 6.35 14.20 -8.57
C ARG A 77 6.38 13.05 -7.58
N TYR A 78 5.34 12.94 -6.72
CA TYR A 78 5.18 11.89 -5.72
C TYR A 78 4.01 10.99 -6.11
N ARG A 79 4.26 9.98 -6.95
CA ARG A 79 3.20 9.12 -7.45
C ARG A 79 2.73 8.13 -6.40
N PRO A 80 1.40 7.85 -6.33
CA PRO A 80 0.89 6.68 -5.63
C PRO A 80 1.55 5.40 -6.13
N SER A 81 1.80 4.45 -5.23
CA SER A 81 2.50 3.19 -5.55
C SER A 81 1.77 2.38 -6.63
N ALA A 82 0.44 2.29 -6.57
CA ALA A 82 -0.36 1.62 -7.59
C ALA A 82 -0.19 2.23 -9.00
N GLU A 83 -0.13 3.56 -9.10
CA GLU A 83 0.17 4.24 -10.35
C GLU A 83 1.59 3.95 -10.82
N ALA A 84 2.55 3.97 -9.90
CA ALA A 84 3.96 3.75 -10.23
C ALA A 84 4.20 2.33 -10.76
N LEU A 85 3.60 1.30 -10.15
CA LEU A 85 3.67 -0.10 -10.59
C LEU A 85 3.09 -0.27 -12.01
N ARG A 86 1.89 0.27 -12.28
CA ARG A 86 1.26 0.19 -13.60
C ARG A 86 2.09 0.89 -14.67
N ARG A 87 2.59 2.10 -14.38
CA ARG A 87 3.45 2.84 -15.32
C ARG A 87 4.78 2.14 -15.60
N ARG A 88 5.31 1.40 -14.62
CA ARG A 88 6.50 0.58 -14.80
C ARG A 88 6.26 -0.52 -15.85
N LEU A 89 5.16 -1.25 -15.71
CA LEU A 89 4.76 -2.30 -16.66
C LEU A 89 4.51 -1.75 -18.07
N MET A 90 3.80 -0.61 -18.18
CA MET A 90 3.51 0.03 -19.47
C MET A 90 4.78 0.53 -20.21
N ARG A 91 5.89 0.66 -19.50
CA ARG A 91 7.22 0.95 -20.10
C ARG A 91 7.98 -0.31 -20.51
N GLY A 92 7.37 -1.48 -20.41
CA GLY A 92 8.03 -2.76 -20.66
C GLY A 92 9.04 -3.17 -19.58
N ILE A 93 9.00 -2.54 -18.40
CA ILE A 93 9.89 -2.86 -17.29
C ILE A 93 9.17 -3.84 -16.37
N PRO A 94 9.69 -5.08 -16.16
CA PRO A 94 9.04 -6.06 -15.32
C PRO A 94 8.94 -5.59 -13.86
N LEU A 95 8.03 -6.16 -13.08
CA LEU A 95 7.99 -5.94 -11.65
C LEU A 95 9.29 -6.42 -10.99
N TYR A 96 9.60 -5.80 -9.84
CA TYR A 96 10.63 -6.36 -8.97
C TYR A 96 10.10 -7.64 -8.34
N GLN A 97 10.90 -8.67 -8.31
CA GLN A 97 10.71 -9.84 -7.48
C GLN A 97 11.45 -9.57 -6.16
N ILE A 98 10.71 -9.38 -5.08
CA ILE A 98 11.28 -8.99 -3.79
C ILE A 98 11.19 -10.16 -2.80
N ASP A 99 9.99 -10.49 -2.38
CA ASP A 99 9.62 -11.63 -1.55
C ASP A 99 8.10 -11.86 -1.69
N THR A 100 7.61 -12.99 -1.20
CA THR A 100 6.21 -13.39 -1.40
C THR A 100 5.23 -12.38 -0.83
N LEU A 101 5.50 -11.75 0.33
CA LEU A 101 4.61 -10.76 0.93
C LEU A 101 4.54 -9.47 0.13
N VAL A 102 5.66 -8.93 -0.31
CA VAL A 102 5.71 -7.73 -1.14
C VAL A 102 5.07 -8.00 -2.51
N ASP A 103 5.36 -9.14 -3.11
CA ASP A 103 4.86 -9.51 -4.43
C ASP A 103 3.34 -9.67 -4.45
N LEU A 104 2.74 -10.29 -3.40
CA LEU A 104 1.29 -10.42 -3.30
C LEU A 104 0.59 -9.06 -3.09
N ILE A 105 1.16 -8.15 -2.27
CA ILE A 105 0.64 -6.78 -2.10
C ILE A 105 0.69 -6.02 -3.42
N ASN A 106 1.80 -6.13 -4.16
CA ASN A 106 1.93 -5.52 -5.47
C ASN A 106 0.89 -6.06 -6.47
N LEU A 107 0.59 -7.36 -6.45
CA LEU A 107 -0.46 -7.95 -7.30
C LEU A 107 -1.84 -7.36 -6.96
N VAL A 108 -2.20 -7.27 -5.68
CA VAL A 108 -3.48 -6.67 -5.26
C VAL A 108 -3.54 -5.19 -5.65
N SER A 109 -2.47 -4.44 -5.43
CA SER A 109 -2.36 -3.03 -5.83
C SER A 109 -2.53 -2.85 -7.34
N LEU A 110 -1.97 -3.74 -8.15
CA LEU A 110 -2.16 -3.76 -9.60
C LEU A 110 -3.58 -4.11 -10.02
N ARG A 111 -4.23 -5.07 -9.35
CA ARG A 111 -5.61 -5.50 -9.68
C ARG A 111 -6.63 -4.42 -9.33
N THR A 112 -6.47 -3.79 -8.18
CA THR A 112 -7.50 -2.90 -7.60
C THR A 112 -7.25 -1.42 -7.84
N GLY A 113 -5.98 -1.01 -8.04
CA GLY A 113 -5.60 0.41 -8.11
C GLY A 113 -5.38 1.06 -6.75
N HIS A 114 -5.65 0.37 -5.64
CA HIS A 114 -5.35 0.88 -4.30
C HIS A 114 -3.84 0.90 -4.04
N SER A 115 -3.35 1.99 -3.45
CA SER A 115 -2.02 2.01 -2.83
C SER A 115 -2.12 1.32 -1.48
N ILE A 116 -1.30 0.30 -1.28
CA ILE A 116 -1.33 -0.57 -0.10
C ILE A 116 0.00 -0.45 0.62
N GLY A 117 -0.02 -0.12 1.91
CA GLY A 117 1.15 -0.20 2.79
C GLY A 117 1.31 -1.63 3.31
N GLY A 118 2.53 -2.14 3.30
CA GLY A 118 2.87 -3.46 3.81
C GLY A 118 3.99 -3.40 4.83
N PHE A 119 3.69 -3.79 6.07
CA PHE A 119 4.59 -3.62 7.20
C PHE A 119 4.86 -4.95 7.91
N ASP A 120 6.08 -5.12 8.36
CA ASP A 120 6.41 -6.09 9.39
C ASP A 120 5.79 -5.59 10.71
N ALA A 121 4.73 -6.25 11.15
CA ALA A 121 3.95 -5.83 12.30
C ALA A 121 4.76 -5.88 13.60
N ASP A 122 5.75 -6.77 13.69
CA ASP A 122 6.60 -6.92 14.87
C ASP A 122 7.63 -5.79 15.01
N LYS A 123 7.87 -5.02 13.93
CA LYS A 123 8.73 -3.82 13.93
C LYS A 123 7.99 -2.52 14.26
N ILE A 124 6.66 -2.55 14.30
CA ILE A 124 5.82 -1.38 14.65
C ILE A 124 5.92 -1.12 16.15
N GLN A 125 6.11 0.14 16.54
CA GLN A 125 6.23 0.54 17.94
C GLN A 125 4.86 0.95 18.52
N GLY A 126 4.41 0.22 19.55
CA GLY A 126 3.11 0.40 20.18
C GLY A 126 1.97 -0.33 19.45
N THR A 127 0.74 -0.04 19.85
CA THR A 127 -0.47 -0.72 19.36
C THR A 127 -1.44 0.22 18.63
N ARG A 128 -1.05 1.50 18.48
CA ARG A 128 -1.84 2.54 17.84
C ARG A 128 -1.11 3.12 16.67
N LEU A 129 -1.84 3.35 15.59
CA LEU A 129 -1.38 4.06 14.41
C LEU A 129 -2.24 5.31 14.21
N GLU A 130 -1.64 6.37 13.70
CA GLU A 130 -2.35 7.56 13.28
C GLU A 130 -2.09 7.83 11.79
N LEU A 131 -3.15 8.00 11.01
CA LEU A 131 -3.08 8.53 9.66
C LEU A 131 -3.24 10.05 9.72
N GLY A 132 -2.18 10.77 9.38
CA GLY A 132 -2.16 12.23 9.33
C GLY A 132 -1.49 12.75 8.07
N ILE A 133 -1.20 14.04 8.03
CA ILE A 133 -0.44 14.67 6.92
C ILE A 133 1.01 14.86 7.34
N GLY A 134 1.94 14.53 6.45
CA GLY A 134 3.39 14.70 6.66
C GLY A 134 3.76 16.16 6.85
N LYS A 135 4.64 16.43 7.81
CA LYS A 135 5.08 17.79 8.20
C LYS A 135 6.38 18.16 7.52
N ALA A 136 6.65 19.46 7.42
CA ALA A 136 7.93 19.97 6.94
C ALA A 136 9.08 19.45 7.81
N GLY A 137 10.13 18.92 7.18
CA GLY A 137 11.32 18.39 7.87
C GLY A 137 11.09 17.07 8.63
N GLU A 138 9.91 16.46 8.52
CA GLU A 138 9.64 15.15 9.12
C GLU A 138 10.56 14.08 8.52
N ARG A 139 11.31 13.39 9.37
CA ARG A 139 12.27 12.37 8.94
C ARG A 139 11.53 11.14 8.42
N PHE A 140 11.86 10.74 7.22
CA PHE A 140 11.32 9.53 6.60
C PHE A 140 12.34 8.95 5.62
N GLU A 141 12.72 7.70 5.82
CA GLU A 141 13.60 6.96 4.94
C GLU A 141 12.76 5.94 4.16
N GLY A 142 12.49 6.24 2.89
CA GLY A 142 11.70 5.37 2.03
C GLY A 142 12.49 4.17 1.53
N ILE A 143 11.86 2.99 1.50
CA ILE A 143 12.48 1.72 1.05
C ILE A 143 13.09 1.91 -0.35
N GLY A 144 14.42 1.71 -0.44
CA GLY A 144 15.18 1.83 -1.68
C GLY A 144 15.22 3.25 -2.28
N ARG A 145 14.82 4.28 -1.52
CA ARG A 145 14.77 5.69 -1.98
C ARG A 145 15.61 6.65 -1.15
N GLY A 146 16.09 6.21 0.03
CA GLY A 146 16.73 7.07 1.02
C GLY A 146 15.77 8.09 1.62
N VAL A 147 16.29 9.26 2.02
CA VAL A 147 15.50 10.32 2.65
C VAL A 147 14.44 10.85 1.68
N LEU A 148 13.17 10.74 2.07
CA LEU A 148 12.01 11.18 1.31
C LEU A 148 11.33 12.37 2.00
N ASN A 149 11.07 13.43 1.25
CA ASN A 149 10.24 14.54 1.74
C ASN A 149 8.76 14.14 1.72
N ILE A 150 8.22 13.81 2.91
CA ILE A 150 6.83 13.40 3.08
C ILE A 150 5.88 14.55 3.42
N GLU A 151 6.37 15.80 3.51
CA GLU A 151 5.50 16.97 3.70
C GLU A 151 4.33 16.97 2.71
N GLY A 152 3.11 17.09 3.22
CA GLY A 152 1.89 17.06 2.42
C GLY A 152 1.47 15.67 1.91
N LEU A 153 2.17 14.59 2.25
CA LEU A 153 1.69 13.23 1.98
C LEU A 153 0.82 12.72 3.15
N PRO A 154 -0.26 11.95 2.88
CA PRO A 154 -0.84 11.12 3.92
C PRO A 154 0.22 10.16 4.48
N VAL A 155 0.34 10.08 5.80
CA VAL A 155 1.36 9.25 6.45
C VAL A 155 0.78 8.53 7.66
N TYR A 156 1.02 7.22 7.73
CA TYR A 156 0.78 6.43 8.94
C TYR A 156 1.97 6.56 9.88
N ARG A 157 1.67 6.78 11.16
CA ARG A 157 2.68 6.87 12.23
C ARG A 157 2.35 5.90 13.34
N ASP A 158 3.39 5.29 13.86
CA ASP A 158 3.37 4.61 15.15
C ASP A 158 3.90 5.55 16.27
N SER A 159 4.19 5.04 17.45
CA SER A 159 4.69 5.86 18.57
C SER A 159 6.08 6.44 18.34
N PHE A 160 6.84 5.96 17.35
CA PHE A 160 8.18 6.45 17.02
C PHE A 160 8.17 7.48 15.88
N GLY A 161 7.30 7.31 14.87
CA GLY A 161 7.24 8.19 13.71
C GLY A 161 6.59 7.56 12.50
N GLY A 162 6.82 8.16 11.32
CA GLY A 162 6.25 7.66 10.07
C GLY A 162 6.65 6.22 9.76
N ILE A 163 5.68 5.40 9.33
CA ILE A 163 5.91 4.02 8.88
C ILE A 163 5.60 3.83 7.40
N GLY A 164 4.65 4.59 6.84
CA GLY A 164 4.27 4.42 5.44
C GLY A 164 3.43 5.57 4.90
N THR A 165 3.51 5.76 3.60
CA THR A 165 2.72 6.69 2.79
C THR A 165 2.19 5.94 1.57
N PRO A 166 1.16 6.43 0.86
CA PRO A 166 0.75 5.76 -0.38
C PRO A 166 1.80 5.82 -1.51
N THR A 167 2.93 6.51 -1.31
CA THR A 167 4.07 6.56 -2.24
C THR A 167 5.16 5.55 -1.90
N SER A 168 5.45 5.33 -0.61
CA SER A 168 6.54 4.45 -0.14
C SER A 168 6.38 4.17 1.35
N ASP A 169 6.78 2.98 1.76
CA ASP A 169 6.89 2.59 3.16
C ASP A 169 8.30 2.90 3.70
N HIS A 170 8.43 2.94 5.03
CA HIS A 170 9.67 3.30 5.72
C HIS A 170 10.57 2.07 5.92
N GLU A 171 11.89 2.24 5.74
CA GLU A 171 12.90 1.18 5.93
C GLU A 171 12.79 0.46 7.28
N ARG A 172 12.42 1.18 8.36
CA ARG A 172 12.36 0.63 9.72
C ARG A 172 11.33 -0.50 9.88
N THR A 173 10.19 -0.38 9.21
CA THR A 173 9.06 -1.32 9.31
C THR A 173 8.90 -2.19 8.08
N LYS A 174 9.92 -2.23 7.21
CA LYS A 174 9.86 -3.05 6.00
C LYS A 174 9.77 -4.54 6.32
N MET A 175 9.01 -5.23 5.51
CA MET A 175 8.98 -6.69 5.49
C MET A 175 10.30 -7.24 4.96
N ASP A 176 10.69 -8.40 5.46
CA ASP A 176 11.82 -9.19 4.99
C ASP A 176 11.54 -10.70 5.19
N LEU A 177 12.51 -11.56 4.87
CA LEU A 177 12.33 -13.01 4.97
C LEU A 177 12.11 -13.51 6.43
N GLY A 178 12.40 -12.68 7.42
CA GLY A 178 12.16 -12.98 8.84
C GLY A 178 10.79 -12.51 9.34
N THR A 179 10.00 -11.82 8.50
CA THR A 179 8.68 -11.32 8.90
C THR A 179 7.74 -12.48 9.22
N THR A 180 7.20 -12.49 10.43
CA THR A 180 6.26 -13.50 10.92
C THR A 180 4.84 -13.00 11.09
N HIS A 181 4.65 -11.68 11.16
CA HIS A 181 3.33 -11.04 11.17
C HIS A 181 3.32 -9.86 10.21
N ILE A 182 2.31 -9.84 9.35
CA ILE A 182 2.08 -8.73 8.42
C ILE A 182 0.97 -7.81 8.93
N LEU A 183 1.18 -6.50 8.79
CA LEU A 183 0.11 -5.51 8.74
C LEU A 183 0.04 -4.95 7.32
N ALA A 184 -1.06 -5.23 6.61
CA ALA A 184 -1.34 -4.61 5.32
C ALA A 184 -2.46 -3.58 5.47
N ILE A 185 -2.26 -2.37 4.91
CA ILE A 185 -3.24 -1.28 4.98
C ILE A 185 -3.63 -0.85 3.56
N VAL A 186 -4.90 -1.06 3.22
CA VAL A 186 -5.50 -0.62 1.95
C VAL A 186 -6.09 0.78 2.12
N ASN A 187 -5.70 1.71 1.26
CA ASN A 187 -6.13 3.10 1.32
C ASN A 187 -7.26 3.39 0.33
N GLY A 188 -8.47 3.67 0.82
CA GLY A 188 -9.65 4.02 0.03
C GLY A 188 -9.93 5.53 0.02
N TYR A 189 -9.18 6.30 -0.78
CA TYR A 189 -9.45 7.74 -0.98
C TYR A 189 -10.70 7.99 -1.85
N ASN A 190 -11.20 6.94 -2.51
CA ASN A 190 -12.49 6.90 -3.21
C ASN A 190 -13.65 6.46 -2.31
N GLY A 191 -13.42 6.31 -1.00
CA GLY A 191 -14.38 5.78 -0.04
C GLY A 191 -14.32 4.25 0.08
N LYS A 192 -15.46 3.64 0.37
CA LYS A 192 -15.57 2.19 0.66
C LYS A 192 -15.60 1.30 -0.58
N GLU A 193 -15.75 1.89 -1.78
CA GLU A 193 -15.88 1.14 -3.03
C GLU A 193 -14.60 0.34 -3.34
N GLY A 194 -14.74 -0.96 -3.52
CA GLY A 194 -13.63 -1.90 -3.81
C GLY A 194 -12.69 -2.17 -2.63
N LEU A 195 -12.91 -1.52 -1.46
CA LEU A 195 -12.02 -1.63 -0.30
C LEU A 195 -12.08 -3.03 0.34
N ARG A 196 -13.30 -3.56 0.48
CA ARG A 196 -13.52 -4.91 1.03
C ARG A 196 -12.93 -5.98 0.12
N GLU A 197 -13.18 -5.87 -1.17
CA GLU A 197 -12.68 -6.80 -2.18
C GLU A 197 -11.15 -6.81 -2.22
N ALA A 198 -10.50 -5.65 -2.07
CA ALA A 198 -9.05 -5.57 -2.01
C ALA A 198 -8.50 -6.25 -0.74
N ALA A 199 -9.11 -6.03 0.42
CA ALA A 199 -8.71 -6.65 1.67
C ALA A 199 -8.91 -8.17 1.67
N GLU A 200 -10.05 -8.66 1.16
CA GLU A 200 -10.36 -10.09 1.02
C GLU A 200 -9.43 -10.77 -0.01
N MET A 201 -9.01 -10.03 -1.05
CA MET A 201 -8.01 -10.54 -2.01
C MET A 201 -6.65 -10.74 -1.34
N ILE A 202 -6.18 -9.80 -0.51
CA ILE A 202 -4.95 -9.98 0.28
C ILE A 202 -5.09 -11.22 1.16
N GLN A 203 -6.20 -11.34 1.89
CA GLN A 203 -6.46 -12.47 2.78
C GLN A 203 -6.41 -13.81 2.05
N THR A 204 -6.99 -13.87 0.85
CA THR A 204 -6.98 -15.06 -0.01
C THR A 204 -5.57 -15.42 -0.45
N LEU A 205 -4.78 -14.43 -0.92
CA LEU A 205 -3.40 -14.66 -1.35
C LEU A 205 -2.50 -15.08 -0.18
N LEU A 206 -2.72 -14.54 1.02
CA LEU A 206 -1.99 -14.99 2.21
C LEU A 206 -2.27 -16.46 2.52
N ARG A 207 -3.53 -16.90 2.48
CA ARG A 207 -3.89 -18.32 2.66
C ARG A 207 -3.23 -19.22 1.64
N ASN A 208 -3.18 -18.76 0.39
CA ASN A 208 -2.67 -19.57 -0.71
C ASN A 208 -1.14 -19.70 -0.72
N TYR A 209 -0.42 -18.66 -0.26
CA TYR A 209 1.02 -18.56 -0.54
C TYR A 209 1.92 -18.35 0.68
N THR A 210 1.36 -18.20 1.91
CA THR A 210 2.18 -17.84 3.09
C THR A 210 1.89 -18.69 4.33
N GLU A 211 1.30 -19.87 4.19
CA GLU A 211 0.90 -20.73 5.31
C GLU A 211 0.05 -20.02 6.37
N SER A 212 -0.70 -18.97 5.97
CA SER A 212 -1.54 -18.15 6.84
C SER A 212 -2.97 -18.65 6.88
N ASP A 213 -3.68 -18.42 7.99
CA ASP A 213 -5.14 -18.56 8.08
C ASP A 213 -5.89 -17.40 7.42
N GLY A 214 -5.16 -16.36 6.99
CA GLY A 214 -5.66 -15.15 6.37
C GLY A 214 -5.91 -14.01 7.36
N GLY A 215 -5.80 -14.25 8.66
CA GLY A 215 -5.87 -13.22 9.69
C GLY A 215 -7.21 -12.47 9.80
N GLU A 216 -7.15 -11.28 10.36
CA GLU A 216 -8.30 -10.43 10.65
C GLU A 216 -8.28 -9.15 9.80
N ILE A 217 -9.48 -8.70 9.38
CA ILE A 217 -9.68 -7.43 8.66
C ILE A 217 -10.47 -6.47 9.55
N VAL A 218 -9.98 -5.25 9.71
CA VAL A 218 -10.66 -4.15 10.40
C VAL A 218 -10.78 -2.96 9.45
N PHE A 219 -11.99 -2.41 9.34
CA PHE A 219 -12.27 -1.17 8.60
C PHE A 219 -12.22 0.02 9.55
N PHE A 220 -11.72 1.18 9.06
CA PHE A 220 -11.59 2.41 9.82
C PHE A 220 -11.83 3.65 8.95
N GLU A 221 -12.26 4.77 9.61
CA GLU A 221 -12.62 6.05 8.95
C GLU A 221 -12.14 7.25 9.76
#